data_40286c7ce2f603d23b7016166610a54b
#
_entry.id   40286c7ce2f603d23b7016166610a54b
#
_cell.length_a   1.000
_cell.length_b   1.000
_cell.length_c   1.000
_cell.angle_alpha   90.00
_cell.angle_beta   90.00
_cell.angle_gamma   90.00
#
_symmetry.space_group_name_H-M   'P 1'
#
loop_
_entity.id
_entity.type
_entity.pdbx_description
1 polymer ?
#
loop_
_entity_poly.entity_id
_entity_poly.type
_entity_poly.pdbx_seq_one_letter_code
_entity_poly.pdbx_strand_id
1 'polypeptide(L)'
;DDCGDNIFDCIRAWADERGLYDKGDVKTQYIKLMEETGEIGRAILKQDTAELVDGIGDAVVVLTNLAELAGVPIEDCIQEAYNVISKRKGKMINGTFVKDQPKTSYGRQNATNKK
;
A
#
# COMPACT_ATOMS: atom_id res chain seq x y z
N ASP A 1 -5.27 -24.26 11.19
CA ASP A 1 -4.21 -24.07 10.40
C ASP A 1 -3.16 -23.15 10.95
N ASP A 2 -1.96 -23.57 10.85
CA ASP A 2 -0.91 -22.85 11.51
C ASP A 2 -0.21 -21.96 10.54
N CYS A 3 -0.54 -20.72 10.53
CA CYS A 3 0.02 -19.79 9.58
C CYS A 3 0.99 -18.80 10.23
N GLY A 4 1.42 -19.05 11.46
CA GLY A 4 2.37 -18.17 12.12
C GLY A 4 1.69 -17.22 13.08
N ASP A 5 2.45 -16.21 13.52
CA ASP A 5 2.01 -15.35 14.58
C ASP A 5 1.16 -14.18 14.13
N ASN A 6 1.12 -13.89 12.85
CA ASN A 6 0.36 -12.73 12.41
C ASN A 6 -0.24 -12.99 11.04
N ILE A 7 -1.16 -12.10 10.67
CA ILE A 7 -1.91 -12.29 9.43
C ILE A 7 -1.03 -12.20 8.19
N PHE A 8 0.05 -11.43 8.23
CA PHE A 8 0.94 -11.34 7.07
C PHE A 8 1.62 -12.67 6.82
N ASP A 9 2.01 -13.39 7.87
CA ASP A 9 2.56 -14.74 7.72
C ASP A 9 1.55 -15.68 7.13
N CYS A 10 0.29 -15.54 7.53
CA CYS A 10 -0.79 -16.35 6.97
C CYS A 10 -0.96 -16.10 5.47
N ILE A 11 -0.90 -14.84 5.07
CA ILE A 11 -1.03 -14.49 3.66
C ILE A 11 0.12 -15.08 2.86
N ARG A 12 1.34 -14.97 3.37
CA ARG A 12 2.51 -15.52 2.69
C ARG A 12 2.44 -17.03 2.55
N ALA A 13 2.01 -17.71 3.62
CA ALA A 13 1.87 -19.16 3.57
C ALA A 13 0.83 -19.58 2.54
N TRP A 14 -0.28 -18.86 2.51
CA TRP A 14 -1.36 -19.12 1.55
C TRP A 14 -0.85 -18.97 0.12
N ALA A 15 -0.14 -17.88 -0.15
CA ALA A 15 0.37 -17.60 -1.49
C ALA A 15 1.43 -18.58 -1.91
N ASP A 16 2.32 -18.93 -0.98
CA ASP A 16 3.39 -19.86 -1.28
C ASP A 16 2.85 -21.23 -1.63
N GLU A 17 1.85 -21.69 -0.89
CA GLU A 17 1.23 -22.97 -1.16
C GLU A 17 0.66 -23.05 -2.56
N ARG A 18 0.20 -21.94 -3.09
CA ARG A 18 -0.43 -21.91 -4.41
C ARG A 18 0.55 -21.60 -5.52
N GLY A 19 1.83 -21.49 -5.19
CA GLY A 19 2.86 -21.26 -6.18
C GLY A 19 3.01 -19.85 -6.65
N LEU A 20 2.44 -18.89 -5.92
CA LEU A 20 2.48 -17.50 -6.34
C LEU A 20 3.89 -16.97 -6.41
N TYR A 21 4.73 -17.32 -5.43
CA TYR A 21 6.10 -16.80 -5.41
C TYR A 21 6.99 -17.53 -6.40
N ASP A 22 6.60 -18.73 -6.80
CA ASP A 22 7.35 -19.49 -7.76
C ASP A 22 7.01 -19.09 -9.19
N LYS A 23 5.76 -18.79 -9.45
CA LYS A 23 5.27 -18.56 -10.82
C LYS A 23 4.73 -17.16 -11.05
N GLY A 24 4.56 -16.36 -10.00
CA GLY A 24 4.06 -15.01 -10.16
C GLY A 24 5.16 -14.01 -10.43
N ASP A 25 4.77 -12.77 -10.68
CA ASP A 25 5.75 -11.72 -10.91
C ASP A 25 5.21 -10.38 -10.43
N VAL A 26 6.11 -9.42 -10.26
CA VAL A 26 5.79 -8.11 -9.71
C VAL A 26 4.80 -7.36 -10.60
N LYS A 27 5.00 -7.42 -11.90
CA LYS A 27 4.14 -6.64 -12.80
C LYS A 27 2.69 -7.11 -12.75
N THR A 28 2.50 -8.42 -12.72
CA THR A 28 1.16 -8.97 -12.65
C THR A 28 0.48 -8.58 -11.33
N GLN A 29 1.23 -8.61 -10.23
CA GLN A 29 0.68 -8.20 -8.95
C GLN A 29 0.36 -6.71 -8.95
N TYR A 30 1.14 -5.89 -9.61
CA TYR A 30 0.81 -4.47 -9.72
C TYR A 30 -0.50 -4.26 -10.47
N ILE A 31 -0.70 -4.98 -11.57
CA ILE A 31 -1.95 -4.87 -12.32
C ILE A 31 -3.12 -5.32 -11.44
N LYS A 32 -2.92 -6.38 -10.69
CA LYS A 32 -3.95 -6.85 -9.77
C LYS A 32 -4.29 -5.78 -8.73
N LEU A 33 -3.28 -5.07 -8.23
CA LEU A 33 -3.50 -4.00 -7.28
C LEU A 33 -4.38 -2.90 -7.88
N MET A 34 -4.15 -2.58 -9.15
CA MET A 34 -4.98 -1.57 -9.81
C MET A 34 -6.44 -2.01 -9.87
N GLU A 35 -6.68 -3.27 -10.13
CA GLU A 35 -8.04 -3.81 -10.12
C GLU A 35 -8.67 -3.68 -8.74
N GLU A 36 -7.91 -4.02 -7.70
CA GLU A 36 -8.44 -3.96 -6.34
C GLU A 36 -8.74 -2.51 -5.91
N THR A 37 -7.89 -1.58 -6.30
CA THR A 37 -8.15 -0.18 -5.94
C THR A 37 -9.39 0.34 -6.66
N GLY A 38 -9.63 -0.13 -7.88
CA GLY A 38 -10.86 0.23 -8.59
C GLY A 38 -12.09 -0.30 -7.89
N GLU A 39 -12.01 -1.49 -7.35
CA GLU A 39 -13.13 -2.07 -6.63
C GLU A 39 -13.40 -1.33 -5.32
N ILE A 40 -12.35 -0.87 -4.65
CA ILE A 40 -12.51 -0.04 -3.46
C ILE A 40 -13.28 1.24 -3.82
N GLY A 41 -12.89 1.88 -4.91
CA GLY A 41 -13.57 3.10 -5.35
C GLY A 41 -15.05 2.86 -5.63
N ARG A 42 -15.35 1.75 -6.31
CA ARG A 42 -16.74 1.43 -6.60
C ARG A 42 -17.52 1.17 -5.32
N ALA A 43 -16.92 0.47 -4.37
CA ALA A 43 -17.60 0.19 -3.10
C ALA A 43 -17.92 1.48 -2.35
N ILE A 44 -17.00 2.45 -2.40
CA ILE A 44 -17.23 3.75 -1.76
C ILE A 44 -18.42 4.46 -2.42
N LEU A 45 -18.42 4.49 -3.74
CA LEU A 45 -19.50 5.18 -4.46
C LEU A 45 -20.85 4.51 -4.24
N LYS A 46 -20.88 3.21 -4.09
CA LYS A 46 -22.11 2.47 -3.84
C LYS A 46 -22.48 2.44 -2.38
N GLN A 47 -21.62 2.94 -1.51
CA GLN A 47 -21.82 2.89 -0.07
C GLN A 47 -22.02 1.46 0.43
N ASP A 48 -21.25 0.54 -0.13
CA ASP A 48 -21.31 -0.88 0.22
C ASP A 48 -20.17 -1.20 1.16
N THR A 49 -20.46 -1.22 2.45
CA THR A 49 -19.43 -1.41 3.46
C THR A 49 -18.80 -2.79 3.39
N ALA A 50 -19.58 -3.81 3.10
CA ALA A 50 -19.02 -5.16 3.00
C ALA A 50 -18.03 -5.27 1.85
N GLU A 51 -18.35 -4.68 0.71
CA GLU A 51 -17.43 -4.67 -0.42
C GLU A 51 -16.19 -3.83 -0.12
N LEU A 52 -16.35 -2.76 0.63
CA LEU A 52 -15.22 -1.92 0.99
C LEU A 52 -14.24 -2.67 1.88
N VAL A 53 -14.75 -3.36 2.89
CA VAL A 53 -13.92 -4.16 3.79
C VAL A 53 -13.15 -5.22 2.99
N ASP A 54 -13.86 -5.91 2.11
CA ASP A 54 -13.24 -6.95 1.29
C ASP A 54 -12.18 -6.37 0.38
N GLY A 55 -12.49 -5.24 -0.25
CA GLY A 55 -11.57 -4.60 -1.19
C GLY A 55 -10.29 -4.12 -0.52
N ILE A 56 -10.42 -3.50 0.66
CA ILE A 56 -9.23 -3.05 1.38
C ILE A 56 -8.36 -4.25 1.74
N GLY A 57 -8.98 -5.32 2.24
CA GLY A 57 -8.23 -6.52 2.57
C GLY A 57 -7.54 -7.11 1.37
N ASP A 58 -8.25 -7.20 0.24
CA ASP A 58 -7.66 -7.75 -0.97
C ASP A 58 -6.48 -6.92 -1.45
N ALA A 59 -6.57 -5.60 -1.33
CA ALA A 59 -5.47 -4.73 -1.72
C ALA A 59 -4.23 -4.99 -0.86
N VAL A 60 -4.44 -5.18 0.44
CA VAL A 60 -3.31 -5.47 1.33
C VAL A 60 -2.71 -6.84 1.03
N VAL A 61 -3.54 -7.82 0.69
CA VAL A 61 -3.05 -9.14 0.30
C VAL A 61 -2.15 -9.02 -0.94
N VAL A 62 -2.61 -8.28 -1.94
CA VAL A 62 -1.83 -8.10 -3.15
C VAL A 62 -0.52 -7.38 -2.85
N LEU A 63 -0.57 -6.33 -2.02
CA LEU A 63 0.64 -5.61 -1.66
C LEU A 63 1.63 -6.49 -0.91
N THR A 64 1.13 -7.35 -0.02
CA THR A 64 1.98 -8.27 0.72
C THR A 64 2.73 -9.19 -0.24
N ASN A 65 2.02 -9.71 -1.22
CA ASN A 65 2.61 -10.63 -2.18
C ASN A 65 3.55 -9.93 -3.16
N LEU A 66 3.20 -8.70 -3.54
CA LEU A 66 4.07 -7.91 -4.40
C LEU A 66 5.40 -7.63 -3.70
N ALA A 67 5.34 -7.25 -2.43
CA ALA A 67 6.54 -6.97 -1.65
C ALA A 67 7.42 -8.22 -1.56
N GLU A 68 6.79 -9.36 -1.30
CA GLU A 68 7.54 -10.60 -1.20
C GLU A 68 8.23 -10.95 -2.51
N LEU A 69 7.53 -10.78 -3.62
CA LEU A 69 8.11 -11.02 -4.94
C LEU A 69 9.26 -10.05 -5.22
N ALA A 70 9.17 -8.84 -4.69
CA ALA A 70 10.22 -7.84 -4.86
C ALA A 70 11.41 -8.07 -3.90
N GLY A 71 11.28 -8.99 -2.98
CA GLY A 71 12.37 -9.35 -2.08
C GLY A 71 12.39 -8.60 -0.77
N VAL A 72 11.29 -7.94 -0.40
CA VAL A 72 11.22 -7.17 0.84
C VAL A 72 9.94 -7.55 1.57
N PRO A 73 10.00 -7.92 2.85
CA PRO A 73 8.75 -8.19 3.58
C PRO A 73 7.90 -6.93 3.68
N ILE A 74 6.59 -7.12 3.57
CA ILE A 74 5.67 -5.99 3.65
C ILE A 74 5.83 -5.24 4.97
N GLU A 75 6.16 -5.95 6.04
CA GLU A 75 6.34 -5.30 7.35
C GLU A 75 7.46 -4.26 7.30
N ASP A 76 8.53 -4.56 6.58
CA ASP A 76 9.64 -3.61 6.46
C ASP A 76 9.22 -2.39 5.65
N CYS A 77 8.42 -2.60 4.63
CA CYS A 77 7.90 -1.48 3.85
C CYS A 77 7.05 -0.56 4.72
N ILE A 78 6.18 -1.14 5.52
CA ILE A 78 5.32 -0.37 6.40
C ILE A 78 6.14 0.36 7.45
N GLN A 79 7.12 -0.32 8.04
CA GLN A 79 7.95 0.28 9.07
C GLN A 79 8.72 1.48 8.52
N GLU A 80 9.27 1.31 7.32
CA GLU A 80 10.02 2.41 6.70
C GLU A 80 9.12 3.61 6.43
N ALA A 81 7.92 3.36 5.91
CA ALA A 81 6.97 4.43 5.66
C ALA A 81 6.59 5.12 6.96
N TYR A 82 6.38 4.35 8.03
CA TYR A 82 6.02 4.94 9.31
C TYR A 82 7.16 5.76 9.88
N ASN A 83 8.38 5.29 9.74
CA ASN A 83 9.54 6.04 10.22
C ASN A 83 9.60 7.43 9.58
N VAL A 84 9.19 7.53 8.33
CA VAL A 84 9.18 8.81 7.63
C VAL A 84 7.99 9.66 8.06
N ILE A 85 6.78 9.11 7.99
CA ILE A 85 5.60 9.93 8.24
C ILE A 85 5.49 10.37 9.70
N SER A 86 6.00 9.57 10.63
CA SER A 86 5.90 9.90 12.04
C SER A 86 6.68 11.17 12.40
N LYS A 87 7.61 11.55 11.55
CA LYS A 87 8.43 12.75 11.79
C LYS A 87 7.96 13.95 11.00
N ARG A 88 6.93 13.79 10.19
CA ARG A 88 6.43 14.90 9.40
C ARG A 88 5.62 15.84 10.24
N LYS A 89 5.72 17.12 9.92
CA LYS A 89 4.90 18.16 10.53
C LYS A 89 4.03 18.76 9.47
N GLY A 90 2.83 19.10 9.85
CA GLY A 90 1.87 19.64 8.90
C GLY A 90 0.50 19.70 9.53
N LYS A 91 -0.51 19.78 8.70
CA LYS A 91 -1.88 19.87 9.20
C LYS A 91 -2.85 19.32 8.16
N MET A 92 -4.05 19.01 8.63
CA MET A 92 -5.11 18.54 7.75
C MET A 92 -5.72 19.70 6.99
N ILE A 93 -5.83 19.56 5.68
CA ILE A 93 -6.49 20.55 4.83
C ILE A 93 -7.33 19.78 3.84
N ASN A 94 -8.62 20.07 3.84
CA ASN A 94 -9.55 19.47 2.87
C ASN A 94 -9.45 17.95 2.80
N GLY A 95 -9.39 17.33 3.99
CA GLY A 95 -9.42 15.86 4.06
C GLY A 95 -8.11 15.17 3.88
N THR A 96 -7.01 15.90 3.71
CA THR A 96 -5.71 15.27 3.54
C THR A 96 -4.67 15.96 4.41
N PHE A 97 -3.63 15.21 4.77
CA PHE A 97 -2.56 15.77 5.54
C PHE A 97 -1.58 16.47 4.61
N VAL A 98 -1.36 17.75 4.86
CA VAL A 98 -0.43 18.55 4.08
C VAL A 98 0.80 18.82 4.92
N LYS A 99 1.94 18.28 4.50
CA LYS A 99 3.16 18.46 5.26
C LYS A 99 3.75 19.84 5.06
N ASP A 100 4.44 20.33 6.10
CA ASP A 100 5.08 21.63 6.00
C ASP A 100 6.18 21.58 4.96
N GLN A 101 6.31 22.67 4.21
CA GLN A 101 7.36 22.77 3.20
C GLN A 101 8.69 23.10 3.86
N PRO A 102 9.78 22.53 3.36
CA PRO A 102 11.09 22.93 3.86
C PRO A 102 11.34 24.38 3.49
N LYS A 103 12.06 25.07 4.34
CA LYS A 103 12.34 26.46 4.08
C LYS A 103 13.62 26.59 3.31
N THR A 104 13.59 26.21 2.07
CA THR A 104 14.71 26.46 1.19
C THR A 104 14.15 27.05 -0.06
N SER A 105 14.73 28.10 -0.52
CA SER A 105 14.26 28.75 -1.73
C SER A 105 14.47 27.87 -2.94
N TYR A 106 15.52 27.12 -2.95
CA TYR A 106 15.79 26.26 -4.07
C TYR A 106 14.74 25.17 -4.22
N GLY A 107 14.38 24.53 -3.16
CA GLY A 107 13.40 23.49 -3.21
C GLY A 107 12.04 24.00 -3.64
N ARG A 108 11.70 25.18 -3.19
CA ARG A 108 10.46 25.73 -3.56
C ARG A 108 10.37 26.06 -5.00
N GLN A 109 11.43 26.61 -5.58
CA GLN A 109 11.44 26.95 -6.96
C GLN A 109 11.25 25.73 -7.83
N ASN A 110 11.87 24.65 -7.49
CA ASN A 110 11.70 23.43 -8.25
C ASN A 110 10.28 22.91 -8.17
N ALA A 111 9.66 23.07 -7.07
CA ALA A 111 8.31 22.59 -6.91
C ALA A 111 7.35 23.35 -7.80
N THR A 112 7.65 24.60 -8.08
CA THR A 112 6.72 25.40 -8.84
C THR A 112 7.00 25.41 -10.32
N ASN A 113 8.20 25.15 -10.68
CA ASN A 113 8.54 25.29 -12.01
C ASN A 113 8.57 24.10 -12.78
N LYS A 114 8.24 23.34 -12.56
CA LYS A 114 8.46 22.29 -13.33
C LYS A 114 7.64 22.21 -14.24
N LYS A 115 7.69 22.89 -14.36
CA LYS A 115 7.15 23.04 -14.90
C LYS A 115 7.39 22.56 -15.31
#